data_228a8adc31e9700d14ce7022b1c79cdc
#
_entry.id   228a8adc31e9700d14ce7022b1c79cdc
#
_cell.length_a   1.000
_cell.length_b   1.000
_cell.length_c   1.000
_cell.angle_alpha   90.00
_cell.angle_beta   90.00
_cell.angle_gamma   90.00
#
_symmetry.space_group_name_H-M   'P 1'
#
loop_
_entity.id
_entity.type
_entity.pdbx_description
1 polymer ?
#
loop_
_entity_poly.entity_id
_entity_poly.type
_entity_poly.pdbx_seq_one_letter_code
_entity_poly.pdbx_strand_id
1 'polypeptide(L)'
;MRKVVKFGGSSLASAQQFEKVAEIVHAEASRRYVVPSAPGKRFRKDTKVTDMLYGCYALAEQDEDFSENLHQIEERYQEIIDGLSLTLSLADEFAVIEKNFRAHVGKDYAASRGEYLNGIVMAAYLGYEFVDAAQVVFFKENGEFDAVKTNEVLGERLQNMENAVVPGFYGANPDGSIRTFSRGGSDITG
;
A
#
# COMPACT_ATOMS: atom_id res chain seq x y z
N MET A 1 -23.86 11.20 1.60
CA MET A 1 -23.43 9.78 1.71
C MET A 1 -21.93 9.72 1.46
N ARG A 2 -21.14 9.05 2.29
CA ARG A 2 -19.69 8.89 2.07
C ARG A 2 -19.46 7.70 1.14
N LYS A 3 -18.49 7.80 0.24
CA LYS A 3 -18.13 6.73 -0.70
C LYS A 3 -16.68 6.28 -0.47
N VAL A 4 -16.48 5.00 -0.58
CA VAL A 4 -15.15 4.36 -0.69
C VAL A 4 -14.88 4.14 -2.18
N VAL A 5 -13.68 4.45 -2.64
CA VAL A 5 -13.23 4.21 -4.02
C VAL A 5 -11.91 3.44 -4.02
N LYS A 6 -11.84 2.42 -4.85
CA LYS A 6 -10.68 1.56 -4.94
C LYS A 6 -10.02 1.70 -6.32
N PHE A 7 -8.70 1.77 -6.34
CA PHE A 7 -7.91 1.84 -7.57
C PHE A 7 -6.89 0.70 -7.65
N GLY A 8 -6.95 -0.04 -8.74
CA GLY A 8 -6.03 -1.15 -9.01
C GLY A 8 -4.65 -0.67 -9.49
N GLY A 9 -3.68 -1.56 -9.48
CA GLY A 9 -2.28 -1.23 -9.76
C GLY A 9 -2.03 -0.59 -11.13
N SER A 10 -2.76 -0.99 -12.18
CA SER A 10 -2.62 -0.37 -13.51
C SER A 10 -3.04 1.10 -13.53
N SER A 11 -3.99 1.48 -12.68
CA SER A 11 -4.42 2.87 -12.50
C SER A 11 -3.46 3.70 -11.64
N LEU A 12 -2.43 3.08 -11.09
CA LEU A 12 -1.46 3.69 -10.18
C LEU A 12 -0.02 3.41 -10.61
N ALA A 13 0.19 3.08 -11.89
CA ALA A 13 1.47 2.64 -12.41
C ALA A 13 2.48 3.77 -12.66
N SER A 14 2.03 5.03 -12.76
CA SER A 14 2.85 6.20 -13.06
C SER A 14 2.21 7.48 -12.52
N ALA A 15 2.97 8.59 -12.47
CA ALA A 15 2.46 9.89 -12.07
C ALA A 15 1.23 10.32 -12.88
N GLN A 16 1.23 10.13 -14.21
CA GLN A 16 0.09 10.46 -15.05
C GLN A 16 -1.18 9.66 -14.70
N GLN A 17 -1.02 8.43 -14.22
CA GLN A 17 -2.16 7.65 -13.76
C GLN A 17 -2.68 8.14 -12.40
N PHE A 18 -1.78 8.57 -11.50
CA PHE A 18 -2.15 9.23 -10.25
C PHE A 18 -2.94 10.52 -10.48
N GLU A 19 -2.52 11.34 -11.44
CA GLU A 19 -3.25 12.57 -11.82
C GLU A 19 -4.69 12.26 -12.23
N LYS A 20 -4.91 11.26 -13.08
CA LYS A 20 -6.27 10.83 -13.48
C LYS A 20 -7.08 10.30 -12.31
N VAL A 21 -6.45 9.55 -11.39
CA VAL A 21 -7.10 9.07 -10.18
C VAL A 21 -7.52 10.24 -9.30
N ALA A 22 -6.66 11.24 -9.10
CA ALA A 22 -6.98 12.43 -8.34
C ALA A 22 -8.14 13.22 -8.96
N GLU A 23 -8.16 13.38 -10.29
CA GLU A 23 -9.29 14.00 -11.00
C GLU A 23 -10.61 13.25 -10.70
N ILE A 24 -10.59 11.91 -10.78
CA ILE A 24 -11.76 11.08 -10.46
C ILE A 24 -12.19 11.27 -9.01
N VAL A 25 -11.24 11.25 -8.06
CA VAL A 25 -11.56 11.42 -6.64
C VAL A 25 -12.16 12.79 -6.37
N HIS A 26 -11.54 13.85 -6.86
CA HIS A 26 -11.96 15.24 -6.62
C HIS A 26 -13.21 15.63 -7.40
N ALA A 27 -13.59 14.93 -8.48
CA ALA A 27 -14.80 15.18 -9.22
C ALA A 27 -16.09 14.99 -8.39
N GLU A 28 -16.00 14.31 -7.25
CA GLU A 28 -17.15 14.09 -6.38
C GLU A 28 -16.75 14.13 -4.90
N ALA A 29 -17.18 15.13 -4.17
CA ALA A 29 -16.85 15.36 -2.76
C ALA A 29 -17.28 14.21 -1.81
N SER A 30 -18.15 13.32 -2.26
CA SER A 30 -18.54 12.14 -1.47
C SER A 30 -17.50 11.02 -1.49
N ARG A 31 -16.52 11.02 -2.41
CA ARG A 31 -15.41 10.05 -2.52
C ARG A 31 -14.33 10.37 -1.50
N ARG A 32 -14.61 10.05 -0.26
CA ARG A 32 -13.80 10.45 0.90
C ARG A 32 -12.75 9.45 1.31
N TYR A 33 -12.96 8.18 1.01
CA TYR A 33 -12.04 7.11 1.40
C TYR A 33 -11.49 6.42 0.16
N VAL A 34 -10.17 6.37 0.06
CA VAL A 34 -9.46 5.83 -1.10
C VAL A 34 -8.66 4.59 -0.70
N VAL A 35 -8.82 3.51 -1.45
CA VAL A 35 -8.09 2.25 -1.25
C VAL A 35 -7.18 2.01 -2.46
N PRO A 36 -5.88 2.36 -2.37
CA PRO A 36 -4.94 2.12 -3.44
C PRO A 36 -4.34 0.70 -3.36
N SER A 37 -4.09 0.12 -4.53
CA SER A 37 -3.19 -1.03 -4.69
C SER A 37 -1.74 -0.55 -4.91
N ALA A 38 -0.78 -1.48 -4.87
CA ALA A 38 0.60 -1.20 -5.27
C ALA A 38 0.69 -0.79 -6.75
N PRO A 39 1.73 -0.05 -7.17
CA PRO A 39 1.91 0.31 -8.57
C PRO A 39 2.03 -0.93 -9.48
N GLY A 40 1.19 -0.96 -10.52
CA GLY A 40 1.20 -2.00 -11.53
C GLY A 40 2.27 -1.78 -12.60
N LYS A 41 2.10 -2.46 -13.73
CA LYS A 41 2.98 -2.32 -14.89
C LYS A 41 2.73 -0.99 -15.62
N ARG A 42 3.80 -0.27 -15.96
CA ARG A 42 3.77 0.94 -16.80
C ARG A 42 3.56 0.59 -18.27
N PHE A 43 4.07 -0.59 -18.69
CA PHE A 43 3.97 -1.12 -20.05
C PHE A 43 4.00 -2.66 -20.04
N ARG A 44 3.73 -3.30 -21.20
CA ARG A 44 3.51 -4.75 -21.30
C ARG A 44 4.61 -5.64 -20.70
N LYS A 45 5.89 -5.23 -20.83
CA LYS A 45 7.05 -6.01 -20.35
C LYS A 45 7.55 -5.56 -18.97
N ASP A 46 6.89 -4.58 -18.34
CA ASP A 46 7.27 -4.08 -17.02
C ASP A 46 6.93 -5.10 -15.92
N THR A 47 7.54 -4.91 -14.75
CA THR A 47 7.28 -5.73 -13.56
C THR A 47 6.41 -4.95 -12.58
N LYS A 48 5.46 -5.61 -11.95
CA LYS A 48 4.67 -5.01 -10.86
C LYS A 48 5.55 -4.81 -9.63
N VAL A 49 5.31 -3.75 -8.87
CA VAL A 49 6.05 -3.50 -7.63
C VAL A 49 5.93 -4.67 -6.65
N THR A 50 4.76 -5.30 -6.53
CA THR A 50 4.59 -6.48 -5.67
C THR A 50 5.50 -7.65 -6.08
N ASP A 51 5.63 -7.90 -7.40
CA ASP A 51 6.53 -8.93 -7.91
C ASP A 51 8.02 -8.58 -7.66
N MET A 52 8.39 -7.28 -7.76
CA MET A 52 9.73 -6.80 -7.42
C MET A 52 10.03 -7.00 -5.93
N LEU A 53 9.07 -6.72 -5.05
CA LEU A 53 9.20 -6.93 -3.60
C LEU A 53 9.36 -8.42 -3.25
N TYR A 54 8.59 -9.31 -3.87
CA TYR A 54 8.78 -10.75 -3.70
C TYR A 54 10.16 -11.22 -4.16
N GLY A 55 10.64 -10.75 -5.31
CA GLY A 55 11.97 -11.08 -5.82
C GLY A 55 13.08 -10.56 -4.91
N CYS A 56 12.97 -9.33 -4.43
CA CYS A 56 13.88 -8.72 -3.48
C CYS A 56 13.93 -9.50 -2.16
N TYR A 57 12.78 -9.83 -1.60
CA TYR A 57 12.69 -10.60 -0.36
C TYR A 57 13.21 -12.04 -0.50
N ALA A 58 13.03 -12.67 -1.65
CA ALA A 58 13.57 -14.01 -1.90
C ALA A 58 15.11 -14.08 -1.84
N LEU A 59 15.80 -12.99 -2.23
CA LEU A 59 17.25 -12.86 -2.03
C LEU A 59 17.59 -12.70 -0.54
N ALA A 60 16.83 -11.86 0.17
CA ALA A 60 17.02 -11.66 1.61
C ALA A 60 16.84 -12.96 2.41
N GLU A 61 15.85 -13.80 2.06
CA GLU A 61 15.63 -15.12 2.68
C GLU A 61 16.81 -16.09 2.50
N GLN A 62 17.65 -15.86 1.50
CA GLN A 62 18.85 -16.65 1.20
C GLN A 62 20.14 -16.00 1.72
N ASP A 63 20.03 -14.92 2.50
CA ASP A 63 21.14 -14.08 2.94
C ASP A 63 21.99 -13.53 1.77
N GLU A 64 21.38 -13.41 0.58
CA GLU A 64 22.00 -12.80 -0.60
C GLU A 64 21.86 -11.28 -0.56
N ASP A 65 22.72 -10.58 -1.32
CA ASP A 65 22.62 -9.13 -1.46
C ASP A 65 21.41 -8.75 -2.32
N PHE A 66 20.51 -7.97 -1.76
CA PHE A 66 19.30 -7.46 -2.40
C PHE A 66 19.28 -5.94 -2.56
N SER A 67 20.36 -5.26 -2.25
CA SER A 67 20.45 -3.79 -2.20
C SER A 67 20.05 -3.16 -3.52
N GLU A 68 20.56 -3.69 -4.65
CA GLU A 68 20.21 -3.21 -5.99
C GLU A 68 18.72 -3.39 -6.31
N ASN A 69 18.16 -4.55 -5.92
CA ASN A 69 16.74 -4.83 -6.15
C ASN A 69 15.83 -3.89 -5.34
N LEU A 70 16.23 -3.59 -4.10
CA LEU A 70 15.49 -2.65 -3.25
C LEU A 70 15.61 -1.22 -3.79
N HIS A 71 16.79 -0.81 -4.26
CA HIS A 71 17.00 0.48 -4.88
C HIS A 71 16.13 0.69 -6.14
N GLN A 72 15.99 -0.32 -6.99
CA GLN A 72 15.09 -0.25 -8.16
C GLN A 72 13.62 -0.05 -7.76
N ILE A 73 13.19 -0.58 -6.61
CA ILE A 73 11.85 -0.32 -6.09
C ILE A 73 11.74 1.11 -5.58
N GLU A 74 12.76 1.61 -4.89
CA GLU A 74 12.84 3.00 -4.44
C GLU A 74 12.77 3.98 -5.62
N GLU A 75 13.57 3.77 -6.66
CA GLU A 75 13.54 4.56 -7.89
C GLU A 75 12.15 4.58 -8.52
N ARG A 76 11.45 3.43 -8.50
CA ARG A 76 10.09 3.32 -9.03
C ARG A 76 9.10 4.24 -8.33
N TYR A 77 9.20 4.39 -7.00
CA TYR A 77 8.39 5.35 -6.24
C TYR A 77 8.89 6.78 -6.43
N GLN A 78 10.20 6.99 -6.51
CA GLN A 78 10.77 8.31 -6.72
C GLN A 78 10.32 8.90 -8.07
N GLU A 79 10.28 8.11 -9.15
CA GLU A 79 9.71 8.52 -10.44
C GLU A 79 8.27 9.03 -10.32
N ILE A 80 7.45 8.38 -9.50
CA ILE A 80 6.07 8.81 -9.25
C ILE A 80 6.05 10.11 -8.46
N ILE A 81 6.81 10.19 -7.38
CA ILE A 81 6.90 11.36 -6.49
C ILE A 81 7.37 12.59 -7.26
N ASP A 82 8.43 12.46 -8.06
CA ASP A 82 8.97 13.54 -8.88
C ASP A 82 8.00 13.98 -9.97
N GLY A 83 7.37 13.00 -10.63
CA GLY A 83 6.36 13.27 -11.66
C GLY A 83 5.12 14.00 -11.13
N LEU A 84 4.78 13.80 -9.85
CA LEU A 84 3.72 14.50 -9.13
C LEU A 84 4.18 15.82 -8.47
N SER A 85 5.46 16.18 -8.60
CA SER A 85 6.07 17.35 -7.95
C SER A 85 5.88 17.39 -6.42
N LEU A 86 5.89 16.21 -5.78
CA LEU A 86 5.78 16.10 -4.33
C LEU A 86 7.12 16.33 -3.64
N THR A 87 7.10 16.93 -2.46
CA THR A 87 8.27 17.07 -1.58
C THR A 87 8.39 15.92 -0.57
N LEU A 88 7.76 14.80 -0.86
CA LEU A 88 7.76 13.59 -0.04
C LEU A 88 9.09 12.83 -0.20
N SER A 89 9.63 12.31 0.90
CA SER A 89 10.72 11.33 0.90
C SER A 89 10.23 10.02 1.54
N LEU A 90 10.57 8.90 0.92
CA LEU A 90 10.32 7.55 1.44
C LEU A 90 11.60 6.90 1.98
N ALA A 91 12.70 7.65 2.14
CA ALA A 91 13.99 7.11 2.54
C ALA A 91 13.94 6.38 3.90
N ASP A 92 13.24 6.94 4.88
CA ASP A 92 13.08 6.32 6.21
C ASP A 92 12.27 5.02 6.12
N GLU A 93 11.25 5.00 5.26
CA GLU A 93 10.43 3.80 5.02
C GLU A 93 11.25 2.68 4.36
N PHE A 94 12.07 3.01 3.38
CA PHE A 94 12.97 2.04 2.74
C PHE A 94 14.05 1.53 3.68
N ALA A 95 14.60 2.35 4.57
CA ALA A 95 15.52 1.92 5.61
C ALA A 95 14.87 0.90 6.58
N VAL A 96 13.61 1.11 6.95
CA VAL A 96 12.84 0.16 7.77
C VAL A 96 12.57 -1.13 7.01
N ILE A 97 12.22 -1.05 5.72
CA ILE A 97 11.98 -2.22 4.87
C ILE A 97 13.27 -3.05 4.74
N GLU A 98 14.40 -2.42 4.46
CA GLU A 98 15.70 -3.10 4.38
C GLU A 98 16.03 -3.85 5.67
N LYS A 99 15.90 -3.18 6.82
CA LYS A 99 16.12 -3.78 8.14
C LYS A 99 15.24 -5.00 8.35
N ASN A 100 13.95 -4.91 7.98
CA ASN A 100 13.00 -6.00 8.17
C ASN A 100 13.23 -7.15 7.19
N PHE A 101 13.71 -6.88 5.97
CA PHE A 101 14.11 -7.93 5.03
C PHE A 101 15.32 -8.70 5.56
N ARG A 102 16.34 -8.00 6.07
CA ARG A 102 17.50 -8.63 6.73
C ARG A 102 17.13 -9.43 7.99
N ALA A 103 16.05 -9.06 8.65
CA ALA A 103 15.50 -9.78 9.81
C ALA A 103 14.53 -10.91 9.43
N HIS A 104 14.33 -11.19 8.16
CA HIS A 104 13.45 -12.24 7.63
C HIS A 104 12.02 -12.18 8.19
N VAL A 105 11.42 -10.97 8.23
CA VAL A 105 10.11 -10.74 8.84
C VAL A 105 8.96 -11.48 8.15
N GLY A 106 9.11 -11.85 6.87
CA GLY A 106 8.16 -12.71 6.17
C GLY A 106 7.66 -12.15 4.85
N LYS A 107 7.16 -13.03 4.01
CA LYS A 107 6.68 -12.72 2.64
C LYS A 107 5.48 -11.78 2.64
N ASP A 108 4.58 -11.93 3.60
CA ASP A 108 3.39 -11.09 3.71
C ASP A 108 3.78 -9.64 4.03
N TYR A 109 4.76 -9.45 4.93
CA TYR A 109 5.33 -8.13 5.17
C TYR A 109 5.90 -7.54 3.87
N ALA A 110 6.74 -8.30 3.17
CA ALA A 110 7.36 -7.81 1.93
C ALA A 110 6.29 -7.40 0.89
N ALA A 111 5.32 -8.27 0.62
CA ALA A 111 4.26 -7.99 -0.34
C ALA A 111 3.44 -6.74 0.04
N SER A 112 3.11 -6.57 1.31
CA SER A 112 2.31 -5.45 1.80
C SER A 112 2.95 -4.08 1.61
N ARG A 113 4.28 -4.02 1.48
CA ARG A 113 5.01 -2.74 1.38
C ARG A 113 4.70 -1.98 0.10
N GLY A 114 4.28 -2.69 -0.95
CA GLY A 114 3.83 -2.05 -2.19
C GLY A 114 2.60 -1.16 -1.97
N GLU A 115 1.57 -1.70 -1.34
CA GLU A 115 0.36 -0.95 -1.00
C GLU A 115 0.62 0.10 0.08
N TYR A 116 1.43 -0.22 1.08
CA TYR A 116 1.80 0.69 2.16
C TYR A 116 2.46 1.96 1.62
N LEU A 117 3.54 1.82 0.85
CA LEU A 117 4.27 2.94 0.25
C LEU A 117 3.37 3.73 -0.72
N ASN A 118 2.58 3.03 -1.53
CA ASN A 118 1.68 3.68 -2.48
C ASN A 118 0.55 4.45 -1.78
N GLY A 119 0.10 3.94 -0.63
CA GLY A 119 -0.86 4.64 0.23
C GLY A 119 -0.31 5.95 0.76
N ILE A 120 0.96 6.00 1.19
CA ILE A 120 1.63 7.22 1.64
C ILE A 120 1.71 8.24 0.51
N VAL A 121 2.14 7.81 -0.69
CA VAL A 121 2.23 8.71 -1.87
C VAL A 121 0.85 9.23 -2.26
N MET A 122 -0.17 8.38 -2.29
CA MET A 122 -1.55 8.77 -2.62
C MET A 122 -2.11 9.75 -1.60
N ALA A 123 -1.89 9.52 -0.30
CA ALA A 123 -2.35 10.42 0.75
C ALA A 123 -1.70 11.81 0.63
N ALA A 124 -0.38 11.84 0.39
CA ALA A 124 0.35 13.10 0.17
C ALA A 124 -0.18 13.85 -1.06
N TYR A 125 -0.44 13.14 -2.16
CA TYR A 125 -0.89 13.76 -3.41
C TYR A 125 -2.34 14.28 -3.33
N LEU A 126 -3.24 13.55 -2.67
CA LEU A 126 -4.63 13.97 -2.48
C LEU A 126 -4.80 15.00 -1.35
N GLY A 127 -3.81 15.17 -0.46
CA GLY A 127 -3.95 15.93 0.78
C GLY A 127 -4.88 15.24 1.79
N TYR A 128 -4.93 13.91 1.78
CA TYR A 128 -5.76 13.07 2.65
C TYR A 128 -4.92 12.50 3.80
N GLU A 129 -5.59 12.07 4.88
CA GLU A 129 -4.91 11.37 5.97
C GLU A 129 -4.53 9.95 5.55
N PHE A 130 -3.31 9.53 5.88
CA PHE A 130 -2.86 8.15 5.70
C PHE A 130 -3.24 7.32 6.92
N VAL A 131 -3.86 6.17 6.69
CA VAL A 131 -4.17 5.17 7.72
C VAL A 131 -3.55 3.85 7.31
N ASP A 132 -2.55 3.37 8.08
CA ASP A 132 -1.95 2.07 7.84
C ASP A 132 -2.98 0.95 8.06
N ALA A 133 -3.18 0.10 7.06
CA ALA A 133 -4.11 -1.01 7.14
C ALA A 133 -3.78 -1.98 8.29
N ALA A 134 -2.52 -2.13 8.67
CA ALA A 134 -2.13 -2.96 9.81
C ALA A 134 -2.70 -2.47 11.17
N GLN A 135 -3.12 -1.21 11.25
CA GLN A 135 -3.71 -0.64 12.46
C GLN A 135 -5.23 -0.79 12.53
N VAL A 136 -5.89 -1.09 11.43
CA VAL A 136 -7.35 -1.03 11.30
C VAL A 136 -7.99 -2.24 10.61
N VAL A 137 -7.19 -3.10 9.99
CA VAL A 137 -7.64 -4.34 9.32
C VAL A 137 -7.05 -5.54 10.06
N PHE A 138 -7.89 -6.46 10.49
CA PHE A 138 -7.47 -7.55 11.37
C PHE A 138 -7.85 -8.92 10.83
N PHE A 139 -7.02 -9.90 11.19
CA PHE A 139 -7.25 -11.31 11.00
C PHE A 139 -7.42 -12.02 12.36
N LYS A 140 -8.16 -13.12 12.37
CA LYS A 140 -8.30 -14.01 13.52
C LYS A 140 -7.10 -14.95 13.60
N GLU A 141 -6.95 -15.67 14.74
CA GLU A 141 -5.89 -16.66 14.92
C GLU A 141 -5.91 -17.78 13.86
N ASN A 142 -7.10 -18.16 13.38
CA ASN A 142 -7.24 -19.13 12.29
C ASN A 142 -6.92 -18.58 10.90
N GLY A 143 -6.56 -17.29 10.81
CA GLY A 143 -6.20 -16.60 9.57
C GLY A 143 -7.38 -16.10 8.75
N GLU A 144 -8.60 -16.21 9.22
CA GLU A 144 -9.75 -15.59 8.58
C GLU A 144 -9.79 -14.08 8.84
N PHE A 145 -10.36 -13.34 7.91
CA PHE A 145 -10.62 -11.91 8.08
C PHE A 145 -11.58 -11.67 9.26
N ASP A 146 -11.17 -10.79 10.17
CA ASP A 146 -12.01 -10.38 11.30
C ASP A 146 -12.82 -9.13 10.94
N ALA A 147 -13.93 -9.34 10.26
CA ALA A 147 -14.81 -8.25 9.83
C ALA A 147 -15.41 -7.46 11.01
N VAL A 148 -15.67 -8.11 12.13
CA VAL A 148 -16.27 -7.44 13.29
C VAL A 148 -15.30 -6.44 13.89
N LYS A 149 -14.09 -6.90 14.24
CA LYS A 149 -13.05 -6.03 14.80
C LYS A 149 -12.61 -4.96 13.81
N THR A 150 -12.46 -5.32 12.54
CA THR A 150 -12.08 -4.36 11.49
C THR A 150 -13.13 -3.26 11.35
N ASN A 151 -14.41 -3.59 11.24
CA ASN A 151 -15.47 -2.60 11.09
C ASN A 151 -15.58 -1.67 12.32
N GLU A 152 -15.38 -2.20 13.53
CA GLU A 152 -15.37 -1.41 14.75
C GLU A 152 -14.20 -0.40 14.74
N VAL A 153 -12.97 -0.91 14.65
CA VAL A 153 -11.75 -0.08 14.76
C VAL A 153 -11.63 0.89 13.59
N LEU A 154 -11.83 0.42 12.34
CA LEU A 154 -11.79 1.29 11.16
C LEU A 154 -12.92 2.32 11.19
N GLY A 155 -14.13 1.91 11.59
CA GLY A 155 -15.27 2.80 11.71
C GLY A 155 -15.01 3.93 12.71
N GLU A 156 -14.51 3.62 13.91
CA GLU A 156 -14.12 4.62 14.91
C GLU A 156 -13.02 5.55 14.39
N ARG A 157 -12.00 4.99 13.73
CA ARG A 157 -10.90 5.77 13.17
C ARG A 157 -11.38 6.78 12.12
N LEU A 158 -12.24 6.35 11.20
CA LEU A 158 -12.75 7.17 10.10
C LEU A 158 -13.84 8.18 10.51
N GLN A 159 -14.49 8.00 11.67
CA GLN A 159 -15.50 8.96 12.15
C GLN A 159 -14.93 10.36 12.34
N ASN A 160 -13.67 10.45 12.76
CA ASN A 160 -12.99 11.70 13.06
C ASN A 160 -12.14 12.24 11.88
N MET A 161 -12.20 11.55 10.73
CA MET A 161 -11.45 11.94 9.52
C MET A 161 -12.42 12.42 8.44
N GLU A 162 -12.08 13.53 7.82
CA GLU A 162 -12.85 14.02 6.67
C GLU A 162 -12.60 13.13 5.45
N ASN A 163 -11.34 12.89 5.15
CA ASN A 163 -10.89 12.07 4.04
C ASN A 163 -9.71 11.19 4.48
N ALA A 164 -9.61 9.97 3.98
CA ALA A 164 -8.50 9.07 4.30
C ALA A 164 -8.10 8.20 3.12
N VAL A 165 -6.82 7.79 3.12
CA VAL A 165 -6.28 6.75 2.28
C VAL A 165 -5.92 5.56 3.17
N VAL A 166 -6.52 4.40 2.87
CA VAL A 166 -6.26 3.14 3.57
C VAL A 166 -5.75 2.14 2.53
N PRO A 167 -4.48 1.69 2.59
CA PRO A 167 -3.98 0.71 1.65
C PRO A 167 -4.81 -0.58 1.67
N GLY A 168 -5.05 -1.18 0.51
CA GLY A 168 -5.69 -2.48 0.42
C GLY A 168 -4.73 -3.64 0.65
N PHE A 169 -5.22 -4.87 0.49
CA PHE A 169 -4.46 -6.12 0.40
C PHE A 169 -3.91 -6.70 1.70
N TYR A 170 -3.68 -5.96 2.76
CA TYR A 170 -3.08 -6.47 4.00
C TYR A 170 -3.76 -5.96 5.28
N GLY A 171 -3.43 -6.59 6.37
CA GLY A 171 -3.81 -6.22 7.73
C GLY A 171 -2.88 -6.89 8.74
N ALA A 172 -3.28 -6.97 9.99
CA ALA A 172 -2.50 -7.55 11.07
C ALA A 172 -3.13 -8.84 11.64
N ASN A 173 -2.28 -9.81 11.93
CA ASN A 173 -2.61 -10.95 12.79
C ASN A 173 -2.74 -10.51 14.26
N PRO A 174 -3.28 -11.36 15.15
CA PRO A 174 -3.39 -11.04 16.57
C PRO A 174 -2.06 -10.74 17.26
N ASP A 175 -0.96 -11.30 16.79
CA ASP A 175 0.40 -11.05 17.27
C ASP A 175 1.04 -9.76 16.70
N GLY A 176 0.32 -9.03 15.85
CA GLY A 176 0.77 -7.83 15.19
C GLY A 176 1.59 -8.06 13.91
N SER A 177 1.89 -9.30 13.55
CA SER A 177 2.55 -9.59 12.28
C SER A 177 1.64 -9.26 11.09
N ILE A 178 2.25 -8.90 9.96
CA ILE A 178 1.48 -8.59 8.75
C ILE A 178 0.96 -9.88 8.11
N ARG A 179 -0.27 -9.80 7.64
CA ARG A 179 -0.90 -10.82 6.82
C ARG A 179 -1.51 -10.19 5.58
N THR A 180 -1.31 -10.83 4.43
CA THR A 180 -1.95 -10.44 3.17
C THR A 180 -3.22 -11.24 2.93
N PHE A 181 -4.20 -10.61 2.28
CA PHE A 181 -5.33 -11.35 1.72
C PHE A 181 -4.86 -12.22 0.54
N SER A 182 -5.56 -13.30 0.29
CA SER A 182 -5.46 -14.02 -0.96
C SER A 182 -5.90 -13.12 -2.13
N ARG A 183 -6.13 -13.66 -3.32
CA ARG A 183 -6.54 -12.86 -4.49
C ARG A 183 -7.74 -11.95 -4.20
N GLY A 184 -7.70 -10.71 -4.69
CA GLY A 184 -8.80 -9.74 -4.53
C GLY A 184 -8.78 -8.96 -3.21
N GLY A 185 -7.69 -9.01 -2.44
CA GLY A 185 -7.59 -8.39 -1.11
C GLY A 185 -7.91 -6.89 -1.07
N SER A 186 -7.55 -6.14 -2.11
CA SER A 186 -7.91 -4.71 -2.19
C SER A 186 -9.42 -4.48 -2.36
N ASP A 187 -10.15 -5.43 -2.96
CA ASP A 187 -11.61 -5.35 -3.12
C ASP A 187 -12.33 -5.69 -1.80
N ILE A 188 -11.71 -6.51 -0.94
CA ILE A 188 -12.24 -6.84 0.39
C ILE A 188 -12.06 -5.67 1.35
N THR A 189 -10.98 -4.91 1.20
CA THR A 189 -10.68 -3.75 2.05
C THR A 189 -11.58 -2.55 1.74
N GLY A 190 -12.00 -2.39 0.48
CA GLY A 190 -12.93 -1.33 0.03
C GLY A 190 -14.38 -1.67 0.28
#